data_51872fafeb71865a4eb341fbed55fb30
#
_entry.id   51872fafeb71865a4eb341fbed55fb30
#
_cell.length_a   1.000
_cell.length_b   1.000
_cell.length_c   1.000
_cell.angle_alpha   90.00
_cell.angle_beta   90.00
_cell.angle_gamma   90.00
#
_symmetry.space_group_name_H-M   'P 1'
#
loop_
_entity.id
_entity.type
_entity.pdbx_description
1 polymer ?
#
loop_
_entity_poly.entity_id
_entity_poly.type
_entity_poly.pdbx_seq_one_letter_code
_entity_poly.pdbx_strand_id
1 'polypeptide(L)'
;MNHGEVCQVGISVLISFLSYCFGVVTPALELLLWCICLDVFVGVLASFVNPRLYFNSRKMFKGLVKKVVLLSIVAFSKHLDIMMNTDIICMTTCYFFIINEGMSVLENAGKCGLKLPKIIENSLEQLKGLTNNENKNC
;
A
#
# COMPACT_ATOMS: atom_id res chain seq x y z
N MET A 1 -15.46 -28.91 17.81
CA MET A 1 -14.64 -28.32 16.74
C MET A 1 -13.24 -28.11 17.29
N ASN A 2 -12.25 -28.78 16.73
CA ASN A 2 -10.84 -28.62 17.13
C ASN A 2 -10.31 -27.25 16.70
N HIS A 3 -9.35 -26.70 17.46
CA HIS A 3 -8.73 -25.40 17.14
C HIS A 3 -8.23 -25.31 15.68
N GLY A 4 -7.80 -26.41 15.10
CA GLY A 4 -7.41 -26.50 13.69
C GLY A 4 -8.57 -26.29 12.71
N GLU A 5 -9.75 -26.84 12.99
CA GLU A 5 -10.94 -26.69 12.14
C GLU A 5 -11.48 -25.25 12.17
N VAL A 6 -11.49 -24.61 13.34
CA VAL A 6 -11.90 -23.20 13.48
C VAL A 6 -10.97 -22.30 12.68
N CYS A 7 -9.66 -22.55 12.73
CA CYS A 7 -8.67 -21.79 12.00
C CYS A 7 -8.85 -21.97 10.47
N GLN A 8 -9.08 -23.19 10.01
CA GLN A 8 -9.33 -23.47 8.58
C GLN A 8 -10.61 -22.80 8.05
N VAL A 9 -11.69 -22.85 8.82
CA VAL A 9 -12.94 -22.17 8.46
C VAL A 9 -12.73 -20.66 8.42
N GLY A 10 -12.04 -20.08 9.40
CA GLY A 10 -11.74 -18.64 9.40
C GLY A 10 -10.92 -18.20 8.19
N ILE A 11 -9.89 -18.96 7.82
CA ILE A 11 -9.05 -18.70 6.64
C ILE A 11 -9.87 -18.82 5.35
N SER A 12 -10.70 -19.85 5.23
CA SER A 12 -11.54 -20.06 4.03
C SER A 12 -12.56 -18.92 3.84
N VAL A 13 -13.19 -18.46 4.92
CA VAL A 13 -14.11 -17.31 4.88
C VAL A 13 -13.37 -16.05 4.46
N LEU A 14 -12.18 -15.81 5.00
CA LEU A 14 -11.36 -14.65 4.65
C LEU A 14 -10.94 -14.67 3.17
N ILE A 15 -10.48 -15.82 2.67
CA ILE A 15 -10.11 -15.98 1.26
C ILE A 15 -11.33 -15.76 0.36
N SER A 16 -12.49 -16.34 0.71
CA SER A 16 -13.73 -16.16 -0.05
C SER A 16 -14.17 -14.69 -0.08
N PHE A 17 -14.07 -14.01 1.04
CA PHE A 17 -14.39 -12.58 1.13
C PHE A 17 -13.44 -11.73 0.26
N LEU A 18 -12.13 -11.99 0.32
CA LEU A 18 -11.15 -11.31 -0.52
C LEU A 18 -11.39 -11.59 -2.02
N SER A 19 -11.68 -12.83 -2.37
CA SER A 19 -12.03 -13.20 -3.76
C SER A 19 -13.30 -12.51 -4.24
N TYR A 20 -14.28 -12.31 -3.37
CA TYR A 20 -15.49 -11.56 -3.69
C TYR A 20 -15.18 -10.07 -3.91
N CYS A 21 -14.35 -9.48 -3.05
CA CYS A 21 -14.02 -8.05 -3.13
C CYS A 21 -13.17 -7.69 -4.36
N PHE A 22 -12.20 -8.53 -4.72
CA PHE A 22 -11.23 -8.24 -5.77
C PHE A 22 -11.50 -8.99 -7.08
N GLY A 23 -12.35 -10.02 -7.06
CA GLY A 23 -12.60 -10.87 -8.22
C GLY A 23 -11.33 -11.59 -8.71
N VAL A 24 -11.15 -11.65 -10.03
CA VAL A 24 -9.92 -12.21 -10.63
C VAL A 24 -8.75 -11.26 -10.38
N VAL A 25 -7.67 -11.80 -9.82
CA VAL A 25 -6.44 -11.04 -9.57
C VAL A 25 -5.82 -10.63 -10.91
N THR A 26 -5.81 -9.34 -11.18
CA THR A 26 -5.16 -8.78 -12.37
C THR A 26 -3.66 -8.56 -12.10
N PRO A 27 -2.80 -8.53 -13.13
CA PRO A 27 -1.36 -8.24 -12.95
C PRO A 27 -1.09 -6.90 -12.26
N ALA A 28 -1.93 -5.90 -12.47
CA ALA A 28 -1.84 -4.61 -11.79
C ALA A 28 -2.13 -4.73 -10.28
N LEU A 29 -3.14 -5.51 -9.90
CA LEU A 29 -3.46 -5.78 -8.51
C LEU A 29 -2.35 -6.59 -7.82
N GLU A 30 -1.81 -7.60 -8.51
CA GLU A 30 -0.68 -8.39 -8.01
C GLU A 30 0.54 -7.50 -7.74
N LEU A 31 0.91 -6.64 -8.69
CA LEU A 31 2.02 -5.70 -8.52
C LEU A 31 1.77 -4.73 -7.36
N LEU A 32 0.54 -4.24 -7.21
CA LEU A 32 0.16 -3.37 -6.08
C LEU A 32 0.36 -4.07 -4.74
N LEU A 33 -0.07 -5.32 -4.61
CA LEU A 33 0.12 -6.12 -3.40
C LEU A 33 1.61 -6.30 -3.08
N TRP A 34 2.43 -6.57 -4.10
CA TRP A 34 3.89 -6.63 -3.94
C TRP A 34 4.48 -5.31 -3.46
N CYS A 35 4.07 -4.17 -4.03
CA CYS A 35 4.51 -2.85 -3.58
C CYS A 35 4.14 -2.58 -2.12
N ILE A 36 2.92 -2.95 -1.71
CA ILE A 36 2.46 -2.81 -0.32
C ILE A 36 3.32 -3.66 0.63
N CYS A 37 3.59 -4.91 0.29
CA CYS A 37 4.44 -5.79 1.09
C CYS A 37 5.87 -5.25 1.20
N LEU A 38 6.44 -4.78 0.09
CA LEU A 38 7.77 -4.20 0.05
C LEU A 38 7.87 -2.93 0.89
N ASP A 39 6.85 -2.04 0.83
CA ASP A 39 6.85 -0.81 1.63
C ASP A 39 6.85 -1.11 3.13
N VAL A 40 6.01 -2.05 3.57
CA VAL A 40 6.00 -2.48 4.97
C VAL A 40 7.36 -3.09 5.37
N PHE A 41 7.89 -3.98 4.54
CA PHE A 41 9.16 -4.66 4.82
C PHE A 41 10.33 -3.68 4.92
N VAL A 42 10.49 -2.80 3.92
CA VAL A 42 11.57 -1.80 3.89
C VAL A 42 11.38 -0.76 4.99
N GLY A 43 10.13 -0.39 5.31
CA GLY A 43 9.80 0.51 6.41
C GLY A 43 10.21 -0.06 7.78
N VAL A 44 10.00 -1.37 8.00
CA VAL A 44 10.47 -2.07 9.20
C VAL A 44 11.99 -2.08 9.25
N LEU A 45 12.67 -2.44 8.16
CA LEU A 45 14.14 -2.42 8.08
C LEU A 45 14.70 -1.02 8.36
N ALA A 46 14.11 0.03 7.80
CA ALA A 46 14.52 1.41 8.04
C ALA A 46 14.45 1.79 9.53
N SER A 47 13.46 1.27 10.25
CA SER A 47 13.31 1.48 11.70
C SER A 47 14.40 0.79 12.51
N PHE A 48 14.93 -0.33 12.05
CA PHE A 48 16.05 -1.03 12.70
C PHE A 48 17.41 -0.38 12.40
N VAL A 49 17.61 0.08 11.16
CA VAL A 49 18.88 0.69 10.73
C VAL A 49 19.06 2.09 11.32
N ASN A 50 18.00 2.83 11.54
CA ASN A 50 18.08 4.21 11.99
C ASN A 50 17.54 4.35 13.43
N PRO A 51 18.44 4.33 14.47
CA PRO A 51 18.03 4.39 15.88
C PRO A 51 17.29 5.67 16.27
N ARG A 52 17.36 6.72 15.44
CA ARG A 52 16.60 7.98 15.62
C ARG A 52 15.16 7.87 15.18
N LEU A 53 14.83 6.85 14.38
CA LEU A 53 13.47 6.50 14.04
C LEU A 53 12.96 5.51 15.09
N TYR A 54 12.61 6.00 16.28
CA TYR A 54 11.99 5.17 17.31
C TYR A 54 10.86 4.37 16.69
N PHE A 55 10.87 3.04 16.93
CA PHE A 55 9.78 2.13 16.59
C PHE A 55 8.50 2.64 17.26
N ASN A 56 7.77 3.49 16.55
CA ASN A 56 6.54 4.07 17.04
C ASN A 56 5.37 3.25 16.51
N SER A 57 4.84 2.38 17.34
CA SER A 57 3.70 1.53 17.01
C SER A 57 2.49 2.33 16.49
N ARG A 58 2.29 3.57 16.93
CA ARG A 58 1.24 4.45 16.40
C ARG A 58 1.48 4.85 14.94
N LYS A 59 2.73 5.12 14.55
CA LYS A 59 3.07 5.42 13.14
C LYS A 59 2.86 4.20 12.26
N MET A 60 3.29 3.03 12.75
CA MET A 60 3.11 1.77 12.03
C MET A 60 1.63 1.42 11.87
N PHE A 61 0.84 1.59 12.93
CA PHE A 61 -0.61 1.38 12.88
C PHE A 61 -1.30 2.32 11.88
N LYS A 62 -0.96 3.61 11.87
CA LYS A 62 -1.47 4.57 10.87
C LYS A 62 -1.10 4.16 9.45
N GLY A 63 0.11 3.65 9.23
CA GLY A 63 0.53 3.12 7.93
C GLY A 63 -0.32 1.93 7.50
N LEU A 64 -0.60 0.99 8.41
CA LEU A 64 -1.46 -0.16 8.15
C LEU A 64 -2.90 0.26 7.81
N VAL A 65 -3.47 1.19 8.58
CA VAL A 65 -4.81 1.72 8.32
C VAL A 65 -4.90 2.34 6.93
N LYS A 66 -3.90 3.13 6.51
CA LYS A 66 -3.85 3.68 5.14
C LYS A 66 -3.88 2.59 4.07
N LYS A 67 -3.19 1.48 4.28
CA LYS A 67 -3.17 0.35 3.33
C LYS A 67 -4.51 -0.37 3.26
N VAL A 68 -5.21 -0.50 4.38
CA VAL A 68 -6.59 -1.04 4.39
C VAL A 68 -7.53 -0.12 3.61
N VAL A 69 -7.45 1.19 3.83
CA VAL A 69 -8.26 2.17 3.07
C VAL A 69 -7.93 2.11 1.58
N LEU A 70 -6.65 2.04 1.22
CA LEU A 70 -6.20 1.90 -0.16
C LEU A 70 -6.82 0.66 -0.83
N LEU A 71 -6.72 -0.49 -0.20
CA LEU A 71 -7.31 -1.73 -0.71
C LEU A 71 -8.85 -1.65 -0.81
N SER A 72 -9.50 -0.95 0.11
CA SER A 72 -10.95 -0.71 0.04
C SER A 72 -11.33 0.15 -1.19
N ILE A 73 -10.52 1.16 -1.53
CA ILE A 73 -10.72 1.98 -2.73
C ILE A 73 -10.52 1.14 -4.00
N VAL A 74 -9.52 0.27 -4.04
CA VAL A 74 -9.29 -0.64 -5.18
C VAL A 74 -10.47 -1.60 -5.34
N ALA A 75 -10.96 -2.20 -4.25
CA ALA A 75 -12.13 -3.07 -4.30
C ALA A 75 -13.38 -2.31 -4.79
N PHE A 76 -13.59 -1.09 -4.33
CA PHE A 76 -14.68 -0.23 -4.80
C PHE A 76 -14.55 0.09 -6.29
N SER A 77 -13.36 0.44 -6.77
CA SER A 77 -13.12 0.71 -8.20
C SER A 77 -13.39 -0.52 -9.07
N LYS A 78 -13.10 -1.72 -8.58
CA LYS A 78 -13.44 -2.97 -9.27
C LYS A 78 -14.96 -3.18 -9.39
N HIS A 79 -15.72 -2.86 -8.35
CA HIS A 79 -17.18 -2.94 -8.40
C HIS A 79 -17.78 -1.90 -9.36
N LEU A 80 -17.19 -0.70 -9.46
CA LEU A 80 -17.57 0.29 -10.47
C LEU A 80 -17.34 -0.22 -11.89
N ASP A 81 -16.18 -0.85 -12.14
CA ASP A 81 -15.90 -1.46 -13.44
C ASP A 81 -16.92 -2.52 -13.81
N ILE A 82 -17.31 -3.39 -12.87
CA ILE A 82 -18.35 -4.40 -13.10
C ILE A 82 -19.69 -3.74 -13.47
N MET A 83 -20.09 -2.67 -12.77
CA MET A 83 -21.33 -1.96 -13.06
C MET A 83 -21.31 -1.23 -14.41
N MET A 84 -20.15 -0.69 -14.79
CA MET A 84 -19.97 0.07 -16.03
C MET A 84 -19.53 -0.80 -17.21
N ASN A 85 -19.29 -2.09 -16.97
CA ASN A 85 -18.76 -3.05 -17.95
C ASN A 85 -17.44 -2.56 -18.58
N THR A 86 -16.53 -2.08 -17.73
CA THR A 86 -15.18 -1.61 -18.09
C THR A 86 -14.14 -2.27 -17.19
N ASP A 87 -12.85 -2.09 -17.50
CA ASP A 87 -11.73 -2.51 -16.66
C ASP A 87 -10.76 -1.35 -16.38
N ILE A 88 -11.12 -0.14 -16.82
CA ILE A 88 -10.22 1.02 -16.83
C ILE A 88 -10.09 1.63 -15.44
N ILE A 89 -11.17 1.69 -14.66
CA ILE A 89 -11.20 2.39 -13.36
C ILE A 89 -10.31 1.68 -12.35
N CYS A 90 -10.45 0.37 -12.22
CA CYS A 90 -9.64 -0.43 -11.31
C CYS A 90 -8.17 -0.43 -11.71
N MET A 91 -7.88 -0.57 -13.01
CA MET A 91 -6.51 -0.54 -13.53
C MET A 91 -5.84 0.82 -13.25
N THR A 92 -6.51 1.92 -13.55
CA THR A 92 -6.00 3.28 -13.29
C THR A 92 -5.78 3.50 -11.79
N THR A 93 -6.71 3.06 -10.96
CA THR A 93 -6.60 3.14 -9.48
C THR A 93 -5.40 2.34 -8.98
N CYS A 94 -5.19 1.12 -9.48
CA CYS A 94 -4.03 0.30 -9.14
C CYS A 94 -2.72 1.00 -9.51
N TYR A 95 -2.59 1.52 -10.74
CA TYR A 95 -1.38 2.23 -11.17
C TYR A 95 -1.10 3.47 -10.33
N PHE A 96 -2.12 4.25 -9.99
CA PHE A 96 -1.95 5.38 -9.08
C PHE A 96 -1.35 4.96 -7.73
N PHE A 97 -1.89 3.90 -7.13
CA PHE A 97 -1.37 3.42 -5.86
C PHE A 97 -0.02 2.71 -5.96
N ILE A 98 0.26 2.01 -7.07
CA ILE A 98 1.59 1.43 -7.33
C ILE A 98 2.67 2.52 -7.32
N ILE A 99 2.42 3.64 -7.99
CA ILE A 99 3.35 4.78 -8.00
C ILE A 99 3.53 5.32 -6.58
N ASN A 100 2.43 5.52 -5.85
CA ASN A 100 2.47 6.06 -4.49
C ASN A 100 3.21 5.12 -3.52
N GLU A 101 2.93 3.82 -3.53
CA GLU A 101 3.61 2.83 -2.70
C GLU A 101 5.08 2.66 -3.12
N GLY A 102 5.38 2.67 -4.43
CA GLY A 102 6.74 2.64 -4.96
C GLY A 102 7.57 3.82 -4.48
N MET A 103 7.01 5.02 -4.44
CA MET A 103 7.67 6.21 -3.89
C MET A 103 7.94 6.05 -2.38
N SER A 104 7.01 5.47 -1.63
CA SER A 104 7.20 5.16 -0.20
C SER A 104 8.33 4.15 0.02
N VAL A 105 8.41 3.10 -0.79
CA VAL A 105 9.53 2.13 -0.78
C VAL A 105 10.86 2.81 -0.99
N LEU A 106 10.97 3.69 -2.00
CA LEU A 106 12.19 4.44 -2.31
C LEU A 106 12.57 5.37 -1.16
N GLU A 107 11.61 6.07 -0.56
CA GLU A 107 11.88 6.92 0.61
C GLU A 107 12.42 6.10 1.79
N ASN A 108 11.84 4.96 2.06
CA ASN A 108 12.29 4.06 3.13
C ASN A 108 13.66 3.45 2.82
N ALA A 109 13.95 3.11 1.56
CA ALA A 109 15.26 2.67 1.11
C ALA A 109 16.34 3.75 1.32
N GLY A 110 16.02 5.01 1.04
CA GLY A 110 16.90 6.15 1.34
C GLY A 110 17.21 6.27 2.84
N LYS A 111 16.21 6.03 3.71
CA LYS A 111 16.41 6.00 5.17
C LYS A 111 17.32 4.85 5.62
N CYS A 112 17.37 3.76 4.87
CA CYS A 112 18.31 2.65 5.07
C CYS A 112 19.74 2.97 4.61
N GLY A 113 20.00 4.14 4.02
CA GLY A 113 21.31 4.57 3.54
C GLY A 113 21.59 4.25 2.07
N LEU A 114 20.60 3.77 1.30
CA LEU A 114 20.71 3.63 -0.14
C LEU A 114 20.78 5.01 -0.79
N LYS A 115 21.82 5.24 -1.60
CA LYS A 115 21.94 6.46 -2.40
C LYS A 115 20.95 6.39 -3.56
N LEU A 116 19.90 7.18 -3.50
CA LEU A 116 18.94 7.30 -4.58
C LEU A 116 19.50 8.20 -5.69
N PRO A 117 19.17 7.94 -6.98
CA PRO A 117 19.47 8.87 -8.06
C PRO A 117 18.83 10.24 -7.79
N LYS A 118 19.56 11.32 -8.12
CA LYS A 118 19.10 12.71 -7.90
C LYS A 118 17.71 13.01 -8.47
N ILE A 119 17.35 12.36 -9.57
CA ILE A 119 16.02 12.50 -10.19
C ILE A 119 14.93 12.02 -9.23
N ILE A 120 15.15 10.90 -8.54
CA ILE A 120 14.20 10.34 -7.57
C ILE A 120 14.14 11.21 -6.32
N GLU A 121 15.28 11.68 -5.80
CA GLU A 121 15.34 12.58 -4.66
C GLU A 121 14.55 13.86 -4.92
N ASN A 122 14.78 14.50 -6.07
CA ASN A 122 14.07 15.73 -6.46
C ASN A 122 12.55 15.49 -6.59
N SER A 123 12.13 14.36 -7.16
CA SER A 123 10.72 14.00 -7.29
C SER A 123 10.05 13.80 -5.93
N LEU A 124 10.75 13.15 -4.98
CA LEU A 124 10.27 12.96 -3.62
C LEU A 124 10.13 14.29 -2.87
N GLU A 125 11.10 15.20 -3.04
CA GLU A 125 11.05 16.54 -2.43
C GLU A 125 9.89 17.38 -2.98
N GLN A 126 9.66 17.34 -4.30
CA GLN A 126 8.53 18.03 -4.91
C GLN A 126 7.18 17.51 -4.39
N LEU A 127 7.00 16.20 -4.29
CA LEU A 127 5.78 15.61 -3.75
C LEU A 127 5.57 15.98 -2.27
N LYS A 128 6.62 15.97 -1.46
CA LYS A 128 6.56 16.42 -0.06
C LYS A 128 6.20 17.90 0.05
N GLY A 129 6.74 18.74 -0.84
CA GLY A 129 6.43 20.17 -0.91
C GLY A 129 4.94 20.42 -1.20
N LEU A 130 4.36 19.68 -2.12
CA LEU A 130 2.93 19.78 -2.44
C LEU A 130 2.05 19.37 -1.25
N THR A 131 2.36 18.24 -0.60
CA THR A 131 1.61 17.74 0.56
C THR A 131 1.66 18.70 1.76
N ASN A 132 2.80 19.37 1.99
CA ASN A 132 2.95 20.35 3.06
C ASN A 132 2.17 21.65 2.81
N ASN A 133 1.99 22.03 1.54
CA ASN A 133 1.21 23.21 1.18
C ASN A 133 -0.29 22.98 1.35
N GLU A 134 -0.80 21.77 1.07
CA GLU A 134 -2.20 21.43 1.30
C GLU A 134 -2.56 21.44 2.79
N ASN A 135 -1.67 20.94 3.66
CA ASN A 135 -1.89 20.94 5.11
C ASN A 135 -1.82 22.33 5.77
N LYS A 136 -1.33 23.36 5.09
CA LYS A 136 -1.34 24.74 5.59
C LYS A 136 -2.61 25.52 5.22
N ASN A 137 -3.39 25.01 4.30
CA ASN A 137 -4.60 25.66 3.79
C ASN A 137 -5.91 25.03 4.32
N CYS A 138 -5.81 24.09 5.29
CA CYS A 138 -6.94 23.51 6.03
C CYS A 138 -6.91 24.02 7.51
#